data_25fbe67a39ff55ade5ebb8000c6b716b
#
_entry.id   25fbe67a39ff55ade5ebb8000c6b716b
#
_cell.length_a   1.000
_cell.length_b   1.000
_cell.length_c   1.000
_cell.angle_alpha   90.00
_cell.angle_beta   90.00
_cell.angle_gamma   90.00
#
_symmetry.space_group_name_H-M   'P 1'
#
loop_
_entity.id
_entity.type
_entity.pdbx_description
1 polymer ?
#
loop_
_entity_poly.entity_id
_entity_poly.type
_entity_poly.pdbx_seq_one_letter_code
_entity_poly.pdbx_strand_id
1 'polypeptide(L)'
;MKSAKTLILVFLFFLGYSGIAQQAPAPQQLQETPQTDLNTILLQVQKATSSANVNLGKLRIEKWKTDSQQKQQMQQVADSLQKNIANAIPGLVSDVQTSRGGVLASFKLYHNLNVVYEFLSSMAEAAGAYGKKEEYQPLEGDATALDTVRQNLSTYIEQAAGKMEAANRAAASSNSVQARQTVVPGRKVVVIDENNTPPRKRPKSTKKKPSAAPTQTPAPAAQPSSSPH
;
A
#
# COMPACT_ATOMS: atom_id res chain seq x y z
N MET A 1 35.91 34.85 40.98
CA MET A 1 36.97 35.71 40.42
C MET A 1 36.80 35.68 38.93
N LYS A 2 36.26 36.78 38.33
CA LYS A 2 36.94 37.74 37.45
C LYS A 2 37.59 37.04 36.24
N SER A 3 37.32 37.30 34.97
CA SER A 3 37.15 38.56 34.21
C SER A 3 36.73 38.17 32.80
N ALA A 4 35.79 38.80 32.16
CA ALA A 4 35.81 40.07 31.43
C ALA A 4 36.20 39.91 29.92
N LYS A 5 35.19 40.18 29.07
CA LYS A 5 35.19 41.12 27.92
C LYS A 5 36.30 41.01 26.88
N THR A 6 35.91 40.81 25.62
CA THR A 6 36.29 41.81 24.61
C THR A 6 35.34 41.76 23.41
N LEU A 7 34.68 42.84 23.17
CA LEU A 7 33.87 43.27 22.05
C LEU A 7 34.82 43.80 20.96
N ILE A 8 34.73 43.31 19.72
CA ILE A 8 35.29 44.03 18.57
C ILE A 8 34.27 44.06 17.47
N LEU A 9 33.73 45.25 17.31
CA LEU A 9 32.89 45.73 16.24
C LEU A 9 33.82 46.18 15.11
N VAL A 10 33.70 45.56 13.94
CA VAL A 10 34.30 46.16 12.70
C VAL A 10 33.20 46.24 11.65
N PHE A 11 32.72 47.44 11.53
CA PHE A 11 31.92 47.95 10.43
C PHE A 11 32.89 48.28 9.27
N LEU A 12 32.77 47.65 8.15
CA LEU A 12 33.38 48.16 6.93
C LEU A 12 32.39 48.04 5.78
N PHE A 13 31.92 49.20 5.39
CA PHE A 13 31.25 49.57 4.18
C PHE A 13 32.02 49.09 2.94
N PHE A 14 31.36 48.37 2.04
CA PHE A 14 31.76 48.35 0.65
C PHE A 14 30.53 48.53 -0.24
N LEU A 15 30.52 49.71 -0.86
CA LEU A 15 29.60 50.10 -1.91
C LEU A 15 29.86 49.30 -3.21
N GLY A 16 28.83 48.83 -3.81
CA GLY A 16 28.59 48.90 -5.23
C GLY A 16 29.42 48.00 -6.14
N TYR A 17 28.81 46.85 -6.55
CA TYR A 17 28.96 46.35 -7.91
C TYR A 17 27.68 45.70 -8.35
N SER A 18 26.97 46.40 -9.27
CA SER A 18 25.88 45.81 -10.03
C SER A 18 26.48 44.82 -11.03
N GLY A 19 26.67 43.55 -10.56
CA GLY A 19 27.00 42.43 -11.43
C GLY A 19 25.69 41.70 -11.74
N ILE A 20 25.36 41.60 -13.01
CA ILE A 20 24.33 40.72 -13.55
C ILE A 20 24.72 39.31 -13.09
N ALA A 21 24.12 38.84 -11.99
CA ALA A 21 24.28 37.47 -11.53
C ALA A 21 23.57 36.57 -12.54
N GLN A 22 24.36 35.98 -13.41
CA GLN A 22 23.99 34.80 -14.17
C GLN A 22 23.55 33.75 -13.18
N GLN A 23 22.24 33.53 -13.12
CA GLN A 23 21.59 32.53 -12.24
C GLN A 23 22.16 31.18 -12.65
N ALA A 24 23.14 30.70 -11.90
CA ALA A 24 23.59 29.32 -12.02
C ALA A 24 22.36 28.41 -11.87
N PRO A 25 22.19 27.42 -12.75
CA PRO A 25 21.08 26.47 -12.57
C PRO A 25 21.20 25.88 -11.17
N ALA A 26 20.13 26.02 -10.39
CA ALA A 26 20.05 25.39 -9.08
C ALA A 26 20.43 23.90 -9.22
N PRO A 27 21.21 23.34 -8.29
CA PRO A 27 21.51 21.92 -8.34
C PRO A 27 20.17 21.21 -8.39
N GLN A 28 19.92 20.50 -9.50
CA GLN A 28 18.79 19.60 -9.60
C GLN A 28 18.99 18.60 -8.47
N GLN A 29 18.18 18.75 -7.41
CA GLN A 29 18.04 17.70 -6.43
C GLN A 29 17.68 16.45 -7.24
N LEU A 30 18.61 15.51 -7.26
CA LEU A 30 18.37 14.18 -7.77
C LEU A 30 17.11 13.71 -7.03
N GLN A 31 15.96 13.75 -7.71
CA GLN A 31 14.74 13.15 -7.19
C GLN A 31 15.09 11.67 -7.05
N GLU A 32 15.37 11.27 -5.81
CA GLU A 32 15.53 9.85 -5.49
C GLU A 32 14.36 9.12 -6.11
N THR A 33 14.67 8.17 -6.98
CA THR A 33 13.64 7.46 -7.70
C THR A 33 12.83 6.63 -6.68
N PRO A 34 11.51 6.56 -6.76
CA PRO A 34 10.68 5.78 -5.84
C PRO A 34 11.12 4.32 -5.68
N GLN A 35 11.87 3.81 -6.64
CA GLN A 35 12.42 2.47 -6.64
C GLN A 35 13.58 2.30 -5.64
N THR A 36 14.41 3.33 -5.46
CA THR A 36 15.50 3.30 -4.46
C THR A 36 14.93 3.29 -3.06
N ASP A 37 13.91 4.10 -2.81
CA ASP A 37 13.21 4.13 -1.52
C ASP A 37 12.55 2.78 -1.21
N LEU A 38 11.90 2.15 -2.17
CA LEU A 38 11.25 0.86 -1.98
C LEU A 38 12.25 -0.23 -1.59
N ASN A 39 13.38 -0.35 -2.29
CA ASN A 39 14.39 -1.36 -1.96
C ASN A 39 14.92 -1.17 -0.53
N THR A 40 15.11 0.07 -0.11
CA THR A 40 15.51 0.38 1.27
C THR A 40 14.45 -0.05 2.26
N ILE A 41 13.17 0.22 1.98
CA ILE A 41 12.05 -0.22 2.82
C ILE A 41 12.02 -1.76 2.91
N LEU A 42 12.15 -2.47 1.79
CA LEU A 42 12.15 -3.94 1.79
C LEU A 42 13.32 -4.55 2.57
N LEU A 43 14.51 -3.95 2.50
CA LEU A 43 15.65 -4.36 3.34
C LEU A 43 15.37 -4.11 4.82
N GLN A 44 14.74 -2.99 5.17
CA GLN A 44 14.32 -2.72 6.55
C GLN A 44 13.26 -3.72 7.03
N VAL A 45 12.29 -4.10 6.18
CA VAL A 45 11.32 -5.18 6.48
C VAL A 45 12.06 -6.46 6.85
N GLN A 46 12.97 -6.92 6.00
CA GLN A 46 13.72 -8.16 6.23
C GLN A 46 14.55 -8.10 7.53
N LYS A 47 15.20 -6.98 7.79
CA LYS A 47 15.99 -6.77 9.02
C LYS A 47 15.11 -6.80 10.27
N ALA A 48 14.03 -6.03 10.29
CA ALA A 48 13.13 -5.94 11.45
C ALA A 48 12.46 -7.27 11.74
N THR A 49 11.94 -7.96 10.72
CA THR A 49 11.27 -9.26 10.89
C THR A 49 12.25 -10.36 11.29
N SER A 50 13.48 -10.37 10.75
CA SER A 50 14.51 -11.32 11.19
C SER A 50 14.90 -11.13 12.65
N SER A 51 15.06 -9.88 13.09
CA SER A 51 15.35 -9.55 14.50
C SER A 51 14.20 -10.01 15.41
N ALA A 52 12.96 -9.69 15.07
CA ALA A 52 11.77 -10.11 15.80
C ALA A 52 11.68 -11.65 15.92
N ASN A 53 11.92 -12.36 14.81
CA ASN A 53 11.89 -13.82 14.81
C ASN A 53 12.92 -14.43 15.76
N VAL A 54 14.15 -13.90 15.78
CA VAL A 54 15.22 -14.33 16.69
C VAL A 54 14.86 -14.04 18.14
N ASN A 55 14.31 -12.86 18.43
CA ASN A 55 13.99 -12.46 19.80
C ASN A 55 12.75 -13.18 20.35
N LEU A 56 11.75 -13.46 19.51
CA LEU A 56 10.63 -14.35 19.86
C LEU A 56 11.12 -15.74 20.26
N GLY A 57 12.08 -16.30 19.54
CA GLY A 57 12.65 -17.61 19.87
C GLY A 57 13.49 -17.67 21.15
N LYS A 58 13.85 -16.51 21.72
CA LYS A 58 14.58 -16.43 23.01
C LYS A 58 13.64 -16.30 24.21
N LEU A 59 12.34 -16.11 23.99
CA LEU A 59 11.37 -15.98 25.07
C LEU A 59 11.29 -17.27 25.89
N ARG A 60 11.31 -17.13 27.20
CA ARG A 60 11.14 -18.25 28.14
C ARG A 60 9.78 -18.14 28.83
N ILE A 61 8.73 -18.23 28.00
CA ILE A 61 7.33 -18.04 28.43
C ILE A 61 6.96 -18.99 29.56
N GLU A 62 7.55 -20.18 29.59
CA GLU A 62 7.36 -21.14 30.67
C GLU A 62 7.80 -20.62 32.06
N LYS A 63 8.71 -19.63 32.09
CA LYS A 63 9.24 -19.01 33.32
C LYS A 63 8.52 -17.71 33.70
N TRP A 64 7.57 -17.26 32.90
CA TRP A 64 6.85 -16.03 33.16
C TRP A 64 5.98 -16.13 34.40
N LYS A 65 5.78 -15.00 35.10
CA LYS A 65 5.02 -14.91 36.35
C LYS A 65 3.53 -14.75 36.09
N THR A 66 2.94 -15.75 35.44
CA THR A 66 1.49 -15.79 35.14
C THR A 66 1.00 -17.24 35.26
N ASP A 67 -0.32 -17.46 35.10
CA ASP A 67 -0.92 -18.78 35.15
C ASP A 67 -0.58 -19.64 33.93
N SER A 68 -0.85 -20.94 34.00
CA SER A 68 -0.48 -21.91 32.96
C SER A 68 -1.29 -21.71 31.68
N GLN A 69 -2.54 -21.28 31.75
CA GLN A 69 -3.38 -21.02 30.58
C GLN A 69 -2.85 -19.84 29.78
N GLN A 70 -2.51 -18.77 30.47
CA GLN A 70 -1.90 -17.56 29.85
C GLN A 70 -0.57 -17.90 29.20
N LYS A 71 0.30 -18.68 29.83
CA LYS A 71 1.55 -19.16 29.24
C LYS A 71 1.33 -19.91 27.93
N GLN A 72 0.37 -20.83 27.94
CA GLN A 72 0.05 -21.62 26.76
C GLN A 72 -0.46 -20.76 25.61
N GLN A 73 -1.33 -19.77 25.90
CA GLN A 73 -1.79 -18.81 24.89
C GLN A 73 -0.64 -17.98 24.31
N MET A 74 0.24 -17.46 25.16
CA MET A 74 1.40 -16.67 24.72
C MET A 74 2.37 -17.51 23.88
N GLN A 75 2.58 -18.78 24.24
CA GLN A 75 3.40 -19.71 23.44
C GLN A 75 2.79 -19.92 22.05
N GLN A 76 1.48 -20.15 21.95
CA GLN A 76 0.80 -20.31 20.66
C GLN A 76 0.89 -19.06 19.80
N VAL A 77 0.77 -17.86 20.40
CA VAL A 77 0.92 -16.59 19.70
C VAL A 77 2.36 -16.43 19.19
N ALA A 78 3.37 -16.69 20.03
CA ALA A 78 4.78 -16.62 19.63
C ALA A 78 5.10 -17.56 18.47
N ASP A 79 4.67 -18.82 18.55
CA ASP A 79 4.87 -19.83 17.52
C ASP A 79 4.18 -19.45 16.20
N SER A 80 2.96 -18.92 16.27
CA SER A 80 2.21 -18.47 15.10
C SER A 80 2.86 -17.27 14.44
N LEU A 81 3.35 -16.34 15.26
CA LEU A 81 4.04 -15.14 14.79
C LEU A 81 5.36 -15.49 14.11
N GLN A 82 6.16 -16.38 14.71
CA GLN A 82 7.39 -16.89 14.10
C GLN A 82 7.12 -17.58 12.76
N LYS A 83 6.08 -18.42 12.67
CA LYS A 83 5.68 -19.09 11.42
C LYS A 83 5.27 -18.08 10.35
N ASN A 84 4.51 -17.03 10.71
CA ASN A 84 4.12 -15.98 9.79
C ASN A 84 5.36 -15.24 9.27
N ILE A 85 6.24 -14.81 10.15
CA ILE A 85 7.47 -14.10 9.79
C ILE A 85 8.37 -14.95 8.89
N ALA A 86 8.53 -16.23 9.20
CA ALA A 86 9.43 -17.11 8.45
C ALA A 86 8.89 -17.52 7.07
N ASN A 87 7.57 -17.68 6.93
CA ASN A 87 6.97 -18.26 5.74
C ASN A 87 6.24 -17.23 4.87
N ALA A 88 5.47 -16.33 5.47
CA ALA A 88 4.62 -15.39 4.69
C ALA A 88 5.39 -14.16 4.23
N ILE A 89 6.18 -13.55 5.11
CA ILE A 89 6.88 -12.29 4.80
C ILE A 89 7.83 -12.42 3.61
N PRO A 90 8.70 -13.44 3.48
CA PRO A 90 9.60 -13.54 2.33
C PRO A 90 8.87 -13.63 1.00
N GLY A 91 7.76 -14.36 0.94
CA GLY A 91 6.92 -14.46 -0.24
C GLY A 91 6.32 -13.11 -0.63
N LEU A 92 5.76 -12.37 0.34
CA LEU A 92 5.18 -11.04 0.12
C LEU A 92 6.24 -10.02 -0.34
N VAL A 93 7.44 -10.06 0.22
CA VAL A 93 8.57 -9.22 -0.23
C VAL A 93 8.93 -9.55 -1.68
N SER A 94 9.01 -10.84 -2.04
CA SER A 94 9.26 -11.29 -3.41
C SER A 94 8.17 -10.82 -4.39
N ASP A 95 6.90 -10.86 -3.99
CA ASP A 95 5.78 -10.36 -4.79
C ASP A 95 5.91 -8.86 -5.08
N VAL A 96 6.30 -8.06 -4.08
CA VAL A 96 6.55 -6.63 -4.25
C VAL A 96 7.71 -6.39 -5.23
N GLN A 97 8.79 -7.13 -5.10
CA GLN A 97 9.95 -7.02 -6.01
C GLN A 97 9.58 -7.42 -7.44
N THR A 98 8.89 -8.54 -7.63
CA THR A 98 8.45 -9.06 -8.93
C THR A 98 7.48 -8.09 -9.62
N SER A 99 6.58 -7.48 -8.86
CA SER A 99 5.64 -6.47 -9.36
C SER A 99 6.27 -5.09 -9.54
N ARG A 100 7.57 -4.93 -9.29
CA ARG A 100 8.28 -3.63 -9.30
C ARG A 100 7.61 -2.58 -8.43
N GLY A 101 7.18 -2.99 -7.25
CA GLY A 101 6.51 -2.09 -6.31
C GLY A 101 5.04 -1.83 -6.62
N GLY A 102 4.37 -2.77 -7.28
CA GLY A 102 2.94 -2.65 -7.58
C GLY A 102 2.10 -2.40 -6.32
N VAL A 103 1.16 -1.46 -6.40
CA VAL A 103 0.32 -1.01 -5.26
C VAL A 103 -0.34 -2.17 -4.53
N LEU A 104 -0.92 -3.13 -5.28
CA LEU A 104 -1.60 -4.28 -4.66
C LEU A 104 -0.64 -5.19 -3.90
N ALA A 105 0.55 -5.48 -4.44
CA ALA A 105 1.53 -6.32 -3.77
C ALA A 105 2.07 -5.62 -2.51
N SER A 106 2.40 -4.34 -2.61
CA SER A 106 2.85 -3.52 -1.49
C SER A 106 1.79 -3.42 -0.39
N PHE A 107 0.50 -3.30 -0.76
CA PHE A 107 -0.60 -3.28 0.19
C PHE A 107 -0.77 -4.62 0.93
N LYS A 108 -0.61 -5.76 0.24
CA LYS A 108 -0.63 -7.08 0.87
C LYS A 108 0.50 -7.23 1.91
N LEU A 109 1.70 -6.79 1.56
CA LEU A 109 2.82 -6.78 2.49
C LEU A 109 2.52 -5.87 3.70
N TYR A 110 2.05 -4.65 3.47
CA TYR A 110 1.65 -3.72 4.53
C TYR A 110 0.62 -4.32 5.48
N HIS A 111 -0.43 -4.93 4.94
CA HIS A 111 -1.48 -5.56 5.74
C HIS A 111 -0.93 -6.69 6.62
N ASN A 112 -0.06 -7.54 6.08
CA ASN A 112 0.56 -8.60 6.86
C ASN A 112 1.51 -8.04 7.93
N LEU A 113 2.33 -7.02 7.60
CA LEU A 113 3.19 -6.34 8.58
C LEU A 113 2.38 -5.68 9.70
N ASN A 114 1.18 -5.18 9.41
CA ASN A 114 0.31 -4.62 10.43
C ASN A 114 -0.11 -5.69 11.46
N VAL A 115 -0.51 -6.86 10.98
CA VAL A 115 -0.85 -8.01 11.85
C VAL A 115 0.37 -8.44 12.68
N VAL A 116 1.55 -8.55 12.04
CA VAL A 116 2.80 -8.89 12.75
C VAL A 116 3.12 -7.87 13.84
N TYR A 117 2.99 -6.58 13.54
CA TYR A 117 3.22 -5.50 14.49
C TYR A 117 2.28 -5.58 15.70
N GLU A 118 0.97 -5.76 15.48
CA GLU A 118 -0.02 -5.84 16.54
C GLU A 118 0.27 -7.00 17.51
N PHE A 119 0.54 -8.18 16.97
CA PHE A 119 0.87 -9.34 17.80
C PHE A 119 2.23 -9.22 18.48
N LEU A 120 3.24 -8.65 17.82
CA LEU A 120 4.55 -8.45 18.41
C LEU A 120 4.50 -7.42 19.54
N SER A 121 3.75 -6.33 19.38
CA SER A 121 3.52 -5.34 20.44
C SER A 121 2.83 -5.95 21.65
N SER A 122 1.77 -6.72 21.43
CA SER A 122 1.09 -7.45 22.50
C SER A 122 2.03 -8.44 23.21
N MET A 123 2.91 -9.11 22.47
CA MET A 123 3.90 -10.02 23.03
C MET A 123 4.96 -9.27 23.85
N ALA A 124 5.40 -8.09 23.39
CA ALA A 124 6.31 -7.23 24.13
C ALA A 124 5.68 -6.74 25.44
N GLU A 125 4.42 -6.29 25.42
CA GLU A 125 3.67 -5.92 26.62
C GLU A 125 3.55 -7.09 27.62
N ALA A 126 3.22 -8.29 27.13
CA ALA A 126 3.16 -9.48 27.97
C ALA A 126 4.54 -9.84 28.57
N ALA A 127 5.61 -9.73 27.79
CA ALA A 127 6.98 -9.93 28.30
C ALA A 127 7.37 -8.87 29.33
N GLY A 128 6.90 -7.64 29.18
CA GLY A 128 7.10 -6.57 30.17
C GLY A 128 6.34 -6.81 31.47
N ALA A 129 5.12 -7.35 31.38
CA ALA A 129 4.27 -7.63 32.54
C ALA A 129 4.71 -8.87 33.32
N TYR A 130 5.10 -9.93 32.63
CA TYR A 130 5.27 -11.26 33.24
C TYR A 130 6.71 -11.81 33.11
N GLY A 131 7.47 -11.34 32.13
CA GLY A 131 8.81 -11.84 31.81
C GLY A 131 9.92 -11.05 32.50
N LYS A 132 11.10 -11.14 31.93
CA LYS A 132 12.28 -10.39 32.34
C LYS A 132 12.55 -9.21 31.43
N LYS A 133 13.27 -8.22 31.93
CA LYS A 133 13.66 -7.04 31.16
C LYS A 133 14.43 -7.39 29.88
N GLU A 134 15.29 -8.41 29.95
CA GLU A 134 16.09 -8.91 28.83
C GLU A 134 15.24 -9.56 27.71
N GLU A 135 14.01 -9.96 28.01
CA GLU A 135 13.04 -10.49 27.06
C GLU A 135 12.18 -9.36 26.47
N TYR A 136 11.78 -8.41 27.31
CA TYR A 136 10.94 -7.26 26.92
C TYR A 136 11.66 -6.27 26.00
N GLN A 137 12.84 -5.78 26.40
CA GLN A 137 13.51 -4.68 25.69
C GLN A 137 13.81 -4.97 24.20
N PRO A 138 14.32 -6.17 23.83
CA PRO A 138 14.51 -6.50 22.42
C PRO A 138 13.22 -6.51 21.62
N LEU A 139 12.12 -7.04 22.19
CA LEU A 139 10.81 -7.09 21.49
C LEU A 139 10.21 -5.70 21.30
N GLU A 140 10.34 -4.81 22.30
CA GLU A 140 9.91 -3.42 22.18
C GLU A 140 10.68 -2.69 21.07
N GLY A 141 12.01 -2.92 20.99
CA GLY A 141 12.84 -2.40 19.92
C GLY A 141 12.42 -2.92 18.54
N ASP A 142 12.10 -4.22 18.45
CA ASP A 142 11.63 -4.85 17.22
C ASP A 142 10.25 -4.32 16.80
N ALA A 143 9.33 -4.14 17.76
CA ALA A 143 8.01 -3.55 17.49
C ALA A 143 8.14 -2.11 16.97
N THR A 144 9.02 -1.29 17.59
CA THR A 144 9.30 0.07 17.13
C THR A 144 9.90 0.09 15.72
N ALA A 145 10.83 -0.82 15.43
CA ALA A 145 11.41 -0.95 14.09
C ALA A 145 10.35 -1.35 13.05
N LEU A 146 9.49 -2.30 13.38
CA LEU A 146 8.38 -2.71 12.52
C LEU A 146 7.37 -1.60 12.27
N ASP A 147 7.04 -0.80 13.29
CA ASP A 147 6.15 0.35 13.14
C ASP A 147 6.72 1.38 12.16
N THR A 148 8.00 1.70 12.29
CA THR A 148 8.70 2.60 11.38
C THR A 148 8.64 2.10 9.93
N VAL A 149 8.93 0.83 9.72
CA VAL A 149 8.92 0.22 8.38
C VAL A 149 7.51 0.18 7.78
N ARG A 150 6.51 -0.13 8.58
CA ARG A 150 5.10 -0.14 8.21
C ARG A 150 4.64 1.26 7.77
N GLN A 151 5.01 2.31 8.49
CA GLN A 151 4.71 3.70 8.14
C GLN A 151 5.38 4.10 6.82
N ASN A 152 6.65 3.75 6.64
CA ASN A 152 7.38 4.03 5.40
C ASN A 152 6.71 3.33 4.20
N LEU A 153 6.29 2.08 4.37
CA LEU A 153 5.60 1.33 3.32
C LEU A 153 4.22 1.90 3.00
N SER A 154 3.47 2.39 4.02
CA SER A 154 2.20 3.10 3.82
C SER A 154 2.39 4.34 2.96
N THR A 155 3.37 5.18 3.31
CA THR A 155 3.72 6.39 2.54
C THR A 155 4.09 6.05 1.09
N TYR A 156 4.86 4.99 0.89
CA TYR A 156 5.19 4.50 -0.46
C TYR A 156 3.93 4.11 -1.25
N ILE A 157 3.02 3.36 -0.63
CA ILE A 157 1.76 2.91 -1.27
C ILE A 157 0.91 4.11 -1.69
N GLU A 158 0.75 5.10 -0.82
CA GLU A 158 0.00 6.33 -1.10
C GLU A 158 0.58 7.08 -2.30
N GLN A 159 1.91 7.25 -2.33
CA GLN A 159 2.60 7.90 -3.45
C GLN A 159 2.45 7.10 -4.76
N ALA A 160 2.58 5.79 -4.71
CA ALA A 160 2.43 4.92 -5.87
C ALA A 160 1.00 4.95 -6.42
N ALA A 161 0.00 4.90 -5.53
CA ALA A 161 -1.41 5.01 -5.91
C ALA A 161 -1.72 6.37 -6.54
N GLY A 162 -1.26 7.47 -5.95
CA GLY A 162 -1.44 8.82 -6.49
C GLY A 162 -0.83 8.99 -7.88
N LYS A 163 0.37 8.44 -8.12
CA LYS A 163 0.99 8.43 -9.45
C LYS A 163 0.17 7.64 -10.47
N MET A 164 -0.37 6.50 -10.08
CA MET A 164 -1.22 5.68 -10.93
C MET A 164 -2.52 6.40 -11.29
N GLU A 165 -3.17 7.06 -10.34
CA GLU A 165 -4.36 7.86 -10.59
C GLU A 165 -4.11 9.05 -11.52
N ALA A 166 -3.00 9.76 -11.32
CA ALA A 166 -2.59 10.86 -12.19
C ALA A 166 -2.35 10.39 -13.63
N ALA A 167 -1.66 9.25 -13.81
CA ALA A 167 -1.43 8.65 -15.11
C ALA A 167 -2.75 8.23 -15.79
N ASN A 168 -3.67 7.60 -15.06
CA ASN A 168 -4.98 7.22 -15.58
C ASN A 168 -5.81 8.44 -16.00
N ARG A 169 -5.77 9.53 -15.23
CA ARG A 169 -6.46 10.78 -15.56
C ARG A 169 -5.88 11.43 -16.82
N ALA A 170 -4.55 11.44 -16.96
CA ALA A 170 -3.89 11.95 -18.15
C ALA A 170 -4.24 11.13 -19.40
N ALA A 171 -4.25 9.80 -19.30
CA ALA A 171 -4.63 8.90 -20.39
C ALA A 171 -6.10 9.11 -20.81
N ALA A 172 -7.02 9.25 -19.86
CA ALA A 172 -8.43 9.55 -20.14
C ALA A 172 -8.61 10.89 -20.86
N SER A 173 -7.86 11.92 -20.46
CA SER A 173 -7.87 13.23 -21.12
C SER A 173 -7.34 13.16 -22.54
N SER A 174 -6.26 12.44 -22.79
CA SER A 174 -5.67 12.27 -24.12
C SER A 174 -6.63 11.55 -25.08
N ASN A 175 -7.29 10.49 -24.61
CA ASN A 175 -8.29 9.75 -25.39
C ASN A 175 -9.50 10.62 -25.76
N SER A 176 -9.93 11.52 -24.88
CA SER A 176 -11.06 12.44 -25.14
C SER A 176 -10.71 13.51 -26.19
N VAL A 177 -9.45 13.96 -26.23
CA VAL A 177 -8.96 14.90 -27.24
C VAL A 177 -8.86 14.22 -28.60
N GLN A 178 -8.34 12.99 -28.64
CA GLN A 178 -8.21 12.23 -29.88
C GLN A 178 -9.56 11.85 -30.50
N ALA A 179 -10.56 11.51 -29.67
CA ALA A 179 -11.94 11.26 -30.13
C ALA A 179 -12.59 12.52 -30.73
N ARG A 180 -12.23 13.73 -30.30
CA ARG A 180 -12.72 14.99 -30.88
C ARG A 180 -12.04 15.33 -32.21
N GLN A 181 -10.82 14.87 -32.46
CA GLN A 181 -10.09 15.15 -33.71
C GLN A 181 -10.49 14.20 -34.85
N THR A 182 -11.18 13.11 -34.59
CA THR A 182 -11.72 12.20 -35.64
C THR A 182 -13.10 12.60 -36.16
N VAL A 183 -13.62 13.78 -35.82
CA VAL A 183 -14.77 14.35 -36.49
C VAL A 183 -14.31 14.81 -37.87
N VAL A 184 -14.48 13.96 -38.85
CA VAL A 184 -14.17 14.20 -40.26
C VAL A 184 -14.94 15.46 -40.72
N PRO A 185 -14.29 16.53 -41.16
CA PRO A 185 -14.99 17.65 -41.81
C PRO A 185 -15.33 17.19 -43.22
N GLY A 186 -16.58 16.90 -43.48
CA GLY A 186 -16.98 16.63 -44.86
C GLY A 186 -18.22 15.78 -45.11
N ARG A 187 -19.17 15.69 -44.17
CA ARG A 187 -20.47 15.19 -44.56
C ARG A 187 -21.27 16.35 -45.12
N LYS A 188 -21.25 16.47 -46.50
CA LYS A 188 -22.22 17.30 -47.22
C LYS A 188 -23.61 16.87 -46.77
N VAL A 189 -24.33 17.75 -46.10
CA VAL A 189 -25.75 17.59 -45.84
C VAL A 189 -26.42 17.73 -47.20
N VAL A 190 -26.84 16.63 -47.78
CA VAL A 190 -27.74 16.65 -48.91
C VAL A 190 -29.12 17.01 -48.34
N VAL A 191 -29.52 18.26 -48.53
CA VAL A 191 -30.88 18.73 -48.27
C VAL A 191 -31.74 18.00 -49.31
N ILE A 192 -32.46 16.98 -48.89
CA ILE A 192 -33.48 16.32 -49.71
C ILE A 192 -34.71 17.19 -49.59
N ASP A 193 -35.07 17.82 -50.71
CA ASP A 193 -36.29 18.59 -50.88
C ASP A 193 -37.50 17.64 -50.74
N GLU A 194 -38.30 17.85 -49.69
CA GLU A 194 -39.40 16.97 -49.27
C GLU A 194 -40.62 17.02 -50.18
N ASN A 195 -40.57 17.68 -51.33
CA ASN A 195 -41.74 17.92 -52.15
C ASN A 195 -41.91 16.99 -53.36
N ASN A 196 -41.14 15.87 -53.45
CA ASN A 196 -41.31 14.94 -54.55
C ASN A 196 -41.07 13.49 -54.14
N THR A 197 -41.91 12.91 -53.26
CA THR A 197 -41.85 11.50 -52.94
C THR A 197 -43.24 10.87 -53.15
N PRO A 198 -43.38 9.87 -54.07
CA PRO A 198 -44.64 9.10 -54.24
C PRO A 198 -44.86 8.21 -53.00
N PRO A 199 -46.13 7.89 -52.63
CA PRO A 199 -46.49 7.21 -51.40
C PRO A 199 -45.97 5.76 -51.36
N ARG A 200 -45.07 5.50 -50.39
CA ARG A 200 -44.58 4.14 -50.11
C ARG A 200 -45.65 3.31 -49.41
N LYS A 201 -46.03 2.17 -50.03
CA LYS A 201 -46.89 1.14 -49.43
C LYS A 201 -46.30 0.58 -48.14
N ARG A 202 -47.07 0.60 -47.04
CA ARG A 202 -46.74 0.00 -45.73
C ARG A 202 -46.54 -1.52 -45.86
N PRO A 203 -45.46 -2.11 -45.31
CA PRO A 203 -45.41 -3.56 -45.14
C PRO A 203 -46.25 -3.98 -43.93
N LYS A 204 -46.99 -5.06 -44.07
CA LYS A 204 -47.84 -5.69 -43.04
C LYS A 204 -46.98 -6.23 -41.89
N SER A 205 -47.35 -5.89 -40.66
CA SER A 205 -46.73 -6.42 -39.43
C SER A 205 -47.12 -7.88 -39.24
N THR A 206 -46.18 -8.78 -39.28
CA THR A 206 -46.36 -10.17 -38.83
C THR A 206 -46.17 -10.23 -37.30
N LYS A 207 -47.25 -10.59 -36.62
CA LYS A 207 -47.27 -10.90 -35.19
C LYS A 207 -46.30 -12.05 -34.88
N LYS A 208 -45.28 -11.84 -34.09
CA LYS A 208 -44.45 -12.89 -33.54
C LYS A 208 -44.95 -13.26 -32.13
N LYS A 209 -45.29 -14.54 -32.00
CA LYS A 209 -45.81 -15.26 -30.85
C LYS A 209 -44.84 -15.20 -29.66
N PRO A 210 -45.26 -15.07 -28.39
CA PRO A 210 -44.36 -15.09 -27.22
C PRO A 210 -43.84 -16.51 -26.99
N SER A 211 -42.53 -16.63 -26.86
CA SER A 211 -41.86 -17.87 -26.44
C SER A 211 -41.76 -17.93 -24.95
N ALA A 212 -41.98 -19.14 -24.41
CA ALA A 212 -42.14 -19.50 -23.04
C ALA A 212 -40.87 -19.24 -22.15
N ALA A 213 -41.09 -18.93 -20.89
CA ALA A 213 -40.11 -18.82 -19.84
C ALA A 213 -39.41 -20.16 -19.54
N PRO A 214 -38.12 -20.15 -19.16
CA PRO A 214 -37.48 -21.35 -18.63
C PRO A 214 -37.81 -21.55 -17.15
N THR A 215 -38.22 -22.74 -16.85
CA THR A 215 -38.52 -23.35 -15.56
C THR A 215 -37.31 -23.27 -14.62
N GLN A 216 -37.54 -22.75 -13.39
CA GLN A 216 -36.59 -22.82 -12.29
C GLN A 216 -36.55 -24.23 -11.70
N THR A 217 -35.38 -24.84 -11.64
CA THR A 217 -35.12 -26.09 -10.94
C THR A 217 -34.88 -25.76 -9.43
N PRO A 218 -35.56 -26.46 -8.48
CA PRO A 218 -35.35 -26.24 -7.07
C PRO A 218 -34.04 -26.89 -6.58
N ALA A 219 -33.34 -26.19 -5.70
CA ALA A 219 -32.14 -26.66 -4.99
C ALA A 219 -32.49 -27.82 -4.02
N PRO A 220 -31.59 -28.80 -3.83
CA PRO A 220 -31.80 -29.88 -2.86
C PRO A 220 -31.56 -29.41 -1.42
N ALA A 221 -32.43 -29.81 -0.56
CA ALA A 221 -32.43 -29.57 0.88
C ALA A 221 -31.23 -30.23 1.57
N ALA A 222 -30.62 -29.47 2.48
CA ALA A 222 -29.61 -29.98 3.42
C ALA A 222 -30.23 -30.95 4.41
N GLN A 223 -29.68 -32.16 4.54
CA GLN A 223 -29.94 -33.10 5.61
C GLN A 223 -29.14 -32.78 6.86
N PRO A 224 -29.70 -32.88 8.08
CA PRO A 224 -28.94 -32.79 9.30
C PRO A 224 -28.29 -34.14 9.63
N SER A 225 -26.97 -34.17 9.82
CA SER A 225 -26.25 -35.32 10.33
C SER A 225 -26.37 -35.37 11.85
N SER A 226 -27.04 -36.36 12.32
CA SER A 226 -27.11 -36.83 13.71
C SER A 226 -25.76 -37.36 14.15
N SER A 227 -25.28 -36.92 15.34
CA SER A 227 -24.29 -37.63 16.14
C SER A 227 -24.91 -38.84 16.81
N PRO A 228 -24.12 -39.90 17.08
CA PRO A 228 -24.18 -40.54 18.37
C PRO A 228 -22.81 -40.97 18.89
N HIS A 229 -22.73 -40.95 20.22
CA HIS A 229 -21.81 -41.57 21.20
C HIS A 229 -20.41 -40.97 21.32
#